data_9ba1b1c952b3305ddfd185c72063fbd6
#
_entry.id   9ba1b1c952b3305ddfd185c72063fbd6
#
_cell.length_a   1.000
_cell.length_b   1.000
_cell.length_c   1.000
_cell.angle_alpha   90.00
_cell.angle_beta   90.00
_cell.angle_gamma   90.00
#
_symmetry.space_group_name_H-M   'P 1'
#
loop_
_entity.id
_entity.type
_entity.pdbx_description
1 polymer ?
#
loop_
_entity_poly.entity_id
_entity_poly.type
_entity_poly.pdbx_seq_one_letter_code
_entity_poly.pdbx_strand_id
1 'polypeptide(L)'
;MRGDGRWKWLVAGYSLLISASGRVPVKKLVFITSLPMPPPKKTAPASQVHAILGTDDARVKEMAMKTVQRLTPPGADEFANEIVEGNADNAEHAGQICSNVIMALQTMPFFGGAKIVWLKGANFLGDNQTGKSQAAVQGFENILDVIEAGLGPDVSFVLSANSIDKRRTAYKRLGKLAAIEVFDKPDTSKAGWEGAVMAHASQKARELGLTFESGALDLLVQMAGDDTRQLENEIVKIDLYLGERRRCGINTVRGLVSLSRSGVIWEIGNAIGARDLQRALELLGVLLFQGQNAIGILLGAIVPRVRSLLIVKELATKYKVNKSNYSGFTSSLDALPSSATSHLPRKKDGSGFNAYPLFLALNEAGRFTLEELHAALVACLDANVKLVTTQLDNKVVLERLLVGLLTPRVKR
;
A
#
# COMPACT_ATOMS: atom_id res chain seq x y z
N MET A 1 -57.99 -9.01 0.13
CA MET A 1 -56.56 -8.89 0.54
C MET A 1 -56.48 -7.84 1.62
N ARG A 2 -56.35 -8.27 2.89
CA ARG A 2 -56.31 -7.36 4.05
C ARG A 2 -54.86 -7.15 4.40
N GLY A 3 -54.35 -5.92 4.20
CA GLY A 3 -53.00 -5.51 4.61
C GLY A 3 -52.99 -5.18 6.11
N ASP A 4 -52.07 -5.80 6.82
CA ASP A 4 -51.86 -5.64 8.24
C ASP A 4 -51.08 -4.32 8.50
N GLY A 5 -51.87 -3.27 8.80
CA GLY A 5 -51.31 -1.92 9.04
C GLY A 5 -50.66 -1.78 10.40
N ARG A 6 -49.41 -2.15 10.52
CA ARG A 6 -48.60 -1.84 11.69
C ARG A 6 -47.59 -0.71 11.35
N TRP A 7 -47.79 0.48 11.93
CA TRP A 7 -46.85 1.57 11.86
C TRP A 7 -45.96 1.57 13.11
N LYS A 8 -44.63 1.58 12.92
CA LYS A 8 -43.67 1.81 13.98
C LYS A 8 -43.21 3.27 13.94
N TRP A 9 -43.39 3.97 15.06
CA TRP A 9 -42.78 5.29 15.27
C TRP A 9 -41.73 5.21 16.38
N LEU A 10 -40.54 5.68 16.10
CA LEU A 10 -39.47 5.85 17.07
C LEU A 10 -39.35 7.33 17.40
N VAL A 11 -39.72 7.69 18.62
CA VAL A 11 -39.47 9.02 19.17
C VAL A 11 -38.84 8.85 20.55
N ALA A 12 -37.65 9.40 20.72
CA ALA A 12 -36.99 9.55 22.01
C ALA A 12 -36.79 8.26 22.83
N GLY A 13 -36.34 7.18 22.23
CA GLY A 13 -35.93 5.97 22.95
C GLY A 13 -37.07 5.09 23.47
N TYR A 14 -38.32 5.30 23.05
CA TYR A 14 -39.48 4.49 23.45
C TYR A 14 -40.15 3.88 22.22
N SER A 15 -40.40 2.56 22.27
CA SER A 15 -41.22 1.87 21.27
C SER A 15 -42.64 1.76 21.78
N LEU A 16 -43.60 2.45 21.15
CA LEU A 16 -45.03 2.26 21.42
C LEU A 16 -45.61 1.37 20.32
N LEU A 17 -46.15 0.24 20.69
CA LEU A 17 -46.96 -0.64 19.82
C LEU A 17 -48.43 -0.26 20.02
N ILE A 18 -49.03 0.38 18.99
CA ILE A 18 -50.48 0.64 18.99
C ILE A 18 -51.16 -0.39 18.07
N SER A 19 -52.06 -1.16 18.64
CA SER A 19 -52.90 -2.09 17.90
C SER A 19 -54.13 -1.36 17.36
N ALA A 20 -54.51 -1.64 16.10
CA ALA A 20 -55.58 -0.98 15.38
C ALA A 20 -57.02 -1.31 15.86
N SER A 21 -57.21 -1.90 17.05
CA SER A 21 -58.53 -2.30 17.54
C SER A 21 -59.10 -1.48 18.70
N GLY A 22 -58.64 -0.27 18.94
CA GLY A 22 -59.33 0.78 19.68
C GLY A 22 -59.75 0.53 21.12
N ARG A 23 -59.29 -0.53 21.82
CA ARG A 23 -59.56 -0.73 23.24
C ARG A 23 -58.29 -1.07 23.99
N VAL A 24 -57.78 -0.12 24.78
CA VAL A 24 -56.65 -0.28 25.67
C VAL A 24 -57.22 -0.75 27.03
N PRO A 25 -56.86 -1.93 27.58
CA PRO A 25 -57.20 -2.29 28.94
C PRO A 25 -56.28 -1.54 29.91
N VAL A 26 -56.88 -0.67 30.70
CA VAL A 26 -56.20 0.13 31.74
C VAL A 26 -55.88 -0.75 32.95
N LYS A 27 -55.08 -1.79 32.78
CA LYS A 27 -54.49 -2.51 33.96
C LYS A 27 -53.11 -3.05 33.60
N LYS A 28 -52.14 -2.43 34.23
CA LYS A 28 -50.69 -2.67 34.32
C LYS A 28 -49.83 -1.87 33.36
N LEU A 29 -49.64 -0.60 33.67
CA LEU A 29 -48.36 0.06 33.36
C LEU A 29 -47.31 -0.50 34.35
N VAL A 30 -46.51 -1.45 33.86
CA VAL A 30 -45.27 -1.81 34.51
C VAL A 30 -44.25 -0.77 34.13
N PHE A 31 -43.94 0.14 35.06
CA PHE A 31 -42.75 1.00 34.89
C PHE A 31 -41.51 0.09 34.92
N ILE A 32 -40.98 -0.22 33.76
CA ILE A 32 -39.62 -0.75 33.67
C ILE A 32 -38.72 0.43 34.02
N THR A 33 -38.30 0.50 35.26
CA THR A 33 -37.25 1.39 35.73
C THR A 33 -36.04 1.14 34.81
N SER A 34 -35.62 2.19 34.11
CA SER A 34 -34.47 2.21 33.19
C SER A 34 -33.29 1.50 33.87
N LEU A 35 -32.82 0.41 33.28
CA LEU A 35 -31.48 -0.09 33.57
C LEU A 35 -30.51 1.10 33.40
N PRO A 36 -29.63 1.38 34.35
CA PRO A 36 -28.66 2.43 34.22
C PRO A 36 -27.83 2.14 32.96
N MET A 37 -27.86 3.06 32.00
CA MET A 37 -26.92 3.00 30.89
C MET A 37 -25.51 2.88 31.47
N PRO A 38 -24.67 1.98 30.95
CA PRO A 38 -23.28 1.97 31.34
C PRO A 38 -22.72 3.39 31.09
N PRO A 39 -21.95 3.93 32.06
CA PRO A 39 -21.37 5.24 31.90
C PRO A 39 -20.64 5.30 30.55
N PRO A 40 -20.73 6.40 29.80
CA PRO A 40 -19.98 6.54 28.56
C PRO A 40 -18.52 6.19 28.90
N LYS A 41 -17.92 5.26 28.13
CA LYS A 41 -16.48 4.98 28.25
C LYS A 41 -15.81 6.35 28.24
N LYS A 42 -15.09 6.70 29.31
CA LYS A 42 -14.26 7.90 29.36
C LYS A 42 -13.36 7.81 28.13
N THR A 43 -13.66 8.59 27.10
CA THR A 43 -12.73 8.88 26.02
C THR A 43 -11.50 9.41 26.72
N ALA A 44 -10.36 8.73 26.54
CA ALA A 44 -9.09 9.27 26.99
C ALA A 44 -9.01 10.73 26.50
N PRO A 45 -8.48 11.68 27.31
CA PRO A 45 -8.37 13.05 26.90
C PRO A 45 -7.70 13.07 25.52
N ALA A 46 -8.31 13.76 24.57
CA ALA A 46 -7.77 13.85 23.21
C ALA A 46 -6.32 14.33 23.33
N SER A 47 -5.38 13.55 22.81
CA SER A 47 -3.96 13.93 22.84
C SER A 47 -3.81 15.28 22.13
N GLN A 48 -3.14 16.24 22.76
CA GLN A 48 -2.80 17.51 22.12
C GLN A 48 -1.67 17.34 21.08
N VAL A 49 -1.01 16.19 21.08
CA VAL A 49 0.15 15.90 20.22
C VAL A 49 -0.16 14.72 19.32
N HIS A 50 -0.06 14.94 18.02
CA HIS A 50 -0.29 13.93 17.00
C HIS A 50 0.95 13.78 16.12
N ALA A 51 1.40 12.56 15.90
CA ALA A 51 2.53 12.26 15.02
C ALA A 51 2.09 11.31 13.89
N ILE A 52 2.10 11.81 12.67
CA ILE A 52 1.73 11.07 11.47
C ILE A 52 3.03 10.76 10.71
N LEU A 53 3.44 9.51 10.74
CA LEU A 53 4.76 9.08 10.34
C LEU A 53 4.65 7.97 9.28
N GLY A 54 5.71 7.78 8.49
CA GLY A 54 5.79 6.61 7.61
C GLY A 54 6.38 6.91 6.25
N THR A 55 6.71 5.85 5.53
CA THR A 55 7.36 5.94 4.22
C THR A 55 6.39 6.22 3.06
N ASP A 56 5.08 6.16 3.31
CA ASP A 56 4.05 6.53 2.35
C ASP A 56 3.74 8.03 2.42
N ASP A 57 4.51 8.81 1.68
CA ASP A 57 4.43 10.28 1.66
C ASP A 57 3.01 10.81 1.40
N ALA A 58 2.29 10.19 0.48
CA ALA A 58 0.95 10.62 0.11
C ALA A 58 -0.04 10.45 1.27
N ARG A 59 -0.03 9.28 1.90
CA ARG A 59 -0.91 8.98 3.05
C ARG A 59 -0.52 9.78 4.28
N VAL A 60 0.77 9.93 4.57
CA VAL A 60 1.27 10.77 5.67
C VAL A 60 0.75 12.19 5.50
N LYS A 61 0.88 12.78 4.30
CA LYS A 61 0.41 14.14 4.00
C LYS A 61 -1.11 14.27 4.10
N GLU A 62 -1.86 13.33 3.53
CA GLU A 62 -3.32 13.32 3.58
C GLU A 62 -3.84 13.21 5.02
N MET A 63 -3.30 12.25 5.80
CA MET A 63 -3.74 12.03 7.18
C MET A 63 -3.33 13.17 8.11
N ALA A 64 -2.14 13.77 7.91
CA ALA A 64 -1.74 14.96 8.63
C ALA A 64 -2.70 16.13 8.35
N MET A 65 -3.08 16.36 7.09
CA MET A 65 -4.04 17.39 6.71
C MET A 65 -5.42 17.14 7.34
N LYS A 66 -5.94 15.88 7.28
CA LYS A 66 -7.19 15.49 7.93
C LYS A 66 -7.14 15.71 9.44
N THR A 67 -5.99 15.42 10.07
CA THR A 67 -5.81 15.63 11.50
C THR A 67 -5.83 17.12 11.86
N VAL A 68 -5.13 17.96 11.10
CA VAL A 68 -5.18 19.42 11.27
C VAL A 68 -6.60 19.93 11.09
N GLN A 69 -7.31 19.54 10.04
CA GLN A 69 -8.70 19.93 9.79
C GLN A 69 -9.64 19.51 10.94
N ARG A 70 -9.46 18.31 11.49
CA ARG A 70 -10.25 17.82 12.64
C ARG A 70 -10.00 18.63 13.92
N LEU A 71 -8.76 19.06 14.12
CA LEU A 71 -8.36 19.85 15.30
C LEU A 71 -8.74 21.33 15.17
N THR A 72 -8.87 21.84 13.94
CA THR A 72 -9.27 23.21 13.67
C THR A 72 -10.75 23.41 14.01
N PRO A 73 -11.12 24.29 14.94
CA PRO A 73 -12.51 24.53 15.27
C PRO A 73 -13.28 25.13 14.08
N PRO A 74 -14.59 24.87 13.97
CA PRO A 74 -15.43 25.54 12.97
C PRO A 74 -15.41 27.08 13.16
N GLY A 75 -15.07 27.80 12.09
CA GLY A 75 -14.98 29.25 12.12
C GLY A 75 -13.69 29.83 12.69
N ALA A 76 -12.65 28.98 12.88
CA ALA A 76 -11.33 29.46 13.25
C ALA A 76 -10.72 30.32 12.13
N ASP A 77 -10.01 31.38 12.50
CA ASP A 77 -9.30 32.24 11.56
C ASP A 77 -8.16 31.49 10.85
N GLU A 78 -7.74 31.99 9.68
CA GLU A 78 -6.59 31.43 8.91
C GLU A 78 -5.31 31.38 9.76
N PHE A 79 -5.19 32.21 10.79
CA PHE A 79 -4.06 32.27 11.72
C PHE A 79 -4.08 31.20 12.83
N ALA A 80 -5.16 30.42 12.95
CA ALA A 80 -5.22 29.32 13.92
C ALA A 80 -4.24 28.19 13.61
N ASN A 81 -3.82 28.06 12.36
CA ASN A 81 -2.93 27.01 11.88
C ASN A 81 -1.57 27.60 11.52
N GLU A 82 -0.56 27.40 12.38
CA GLU A 82 0.82 27.79 12.10
C GLU A 82 1.58 26.60 11.51
N ILE A 83 1.89 26.68 10.20
CA ILE A 83 2.55 25.61 9.46
C ILE A 83 4.05 25.95 9.36
N VAL A 84 4.89 25.06 9.90
CA VAL A 84 6.34 25.11 9.77
C VAL A 84 6.77 24.01 8.80
N GLU A 85 7.29 24.41 7.63
CA GLU A 85 7.81 23.44 6.64
C GLU A 85 9.06 22.75 7.20
N GLY A 86 9.02 21.41 7.25
CA GLY A 86 10.05 20.58 7.87
C GLY A 86 11.11 20.06 6.90
N ASN A 87 11.14 20.56 5.65
CA ASN A 87 12.11 20.12 4.66
C ASN A 87 13.43 20.91 4.82
N ALA A 88 14.36 20.36 5.59
CA ALA A 88 15.67 20.95 5.82
C ALA A 88 16.66 20.59 4.70
N ASP A 89 17.38 21.59 4.19
CA ASP A 89 18.42 21.42 3.16
C ASP A 89 19.74 20.95 3.80
N ASN A 90 20.00 21.32 5.05
CA ASN A 90 21.23 21.00 5.79
C ASN A 90 20.99 20.97 7.31
N ALA A 91 22.04 20.72 8.07
CA ALA A 91 22.00 20.59 9.54
C ALA A 91 21.58 21.89 10.25
N GLU A 92 22.09 23.03 9.80
CA GLU A 92 21.78 24.34 10.39
C GLU A 92 20.32 24.70 10.14
N HIS A 93 19.83 24.50 8.93
CA HIS A 93 18.43 24.73 8.56
C HIS A 93 17.49 23.82 9.40
N ALA A 94 17.88 22.57 9.67
CA ALA A 94 17.11 21.70 10.57
C ALA A 94 17.01 22.27 11.99
N GLY A 95 18.10 22.83 12.52
CA GLY A 95 18.11 23.52 13.81
C GLY A 95 17.20 24.75 13.84
N GLN A 96 17.21 25.57 12.79
CA GLN A 96 16.33 26.73 12.64
C GLN A 96 14.86 26.33 12.60
N ILE A 97 14.50 25.30 11.82
CA ILE A 97 13.15 24.74 11.77
C ILE A 97 12.69 24.34 13.17
N CYS A 98 13.52 23.61 13.94
CA CYS A 98 13.18 23.23 15.31
C CYS A 98 12.95 24.45 16.21
N SER A 99 13.79 25.47 16.10
CA SER A 99 13.63 26.72 16.86
C SER A 99 12.34 27.44 16.52
N ASN A 100 11.95 27.49 15.24
CA ASN A 100 10.68 28.08 14.80
C ASN A 100 9.47 27.29 15.36
N VAL A 101 9.53 25.96 15.39
CA VAL A 101 8.50 25.14 16.03
C VAL A 101 8.37 25.45 17.51
N ILE A 102 9.49 25.57 18.23
CA ILE A 102 9.50 25.91 19.66
C ILE A 102 8.84 27.28 19.90
N MET A 103 9.24 28.29 19.12
CA MET A 103 8.63 29.63 19.20
C MET A 103 7.11 29.57 18.93
N ALA A 104 6.72 28.82 17.90
CA ALA A 104 5.31 28.63 17.56
C ALA A 104 4.54 27.97 18.71
N LEU A 105 5.09 26.95 19.37
CA LEU A 105 4.45 26.26 20.49
C LEU A 105 4.32 27.12 21.74
N GLN A 106 5.27 28.03 21.96
CA GLN A 106 5.32 28.94 23.14
C GLN A 106 4.52 30.23 22.94
N THR A 107 4.16 30.56 21.70
CA THR A 107 3.38 31.76 21.40
C THR A 107 1.90 31.50 21.59
N MET A 108 1.21 32.36 22.35
CA MET A 108 -0.22 32.27 22.55
C MET A 108 -1.04 32.60 21.27
N PRO A 109 -2.22 32.00 21.11
CA PRO A 109 -3.15 32.41 20.01
C PRO A 109 -3.46 33.89 20.07
N PHE A 110 -3.35 34.59 18.94
CA PHE A 110 -3.42 36.04 18.89
C PHE A 110 -4.81 36.59 19.22
N PHE A 111 -5.90 35.87 18.92
CA PHE A 111 -7.28 36.29 19.15
C PHE A 111 -8.04 35.43 20.18
N GLY A 112 -7.34 34.60 20.94
CA GLY A 112 -7.97 33.59 21.78
C GLY A 112 -8.59 32.48 20.93
N GLY A 113 -8.53 31.25 21.37
CA GLY A 113 -9.03 30.08 20.64
C GLY A 113 -7.94 29.04 20.39
N ALA A 114 -8.28 27.98 19.64
CA ALA A 114 -7.37 26.91 19.39
C ALA A 114 -6.24 27.32 18.44
N LYS A 115 -5.01 26.92 18.75
CA LYS A 115 -3.82 27.06 17.90
C LYS A 115 -3.27 25.69 17.54
N ILE A 116 -3.03 25.47 16.27
CA ILE A 116 -2.41 24.24 15.78
C ILE A 116 -1.05 24.59 15.18
N VAL A 117 0.00 24.00 15.74
CA VAL A 117 1.35 24.08 15.19
C VAL A 117 1.62 22.78 14.41
N TRP A 118 1.83 22.91 13.11
CA TRP A 118 2.09 21.75 12.25
C TRP A 118 3.51 21.78 11.71
N LEU A 119 4.39 20.90 12.22
CA LEU A 119 5.68 20.60 11.59
C LEU A 119 5.44 19.65 10.43
N LYS A 120 5.46 20.19 9.20
CA LYS A 120 5.03 19.52 8.00
C LYS A 120 6.20 18.92 7.23
N GLY A 121 6.18 17.61 7.06
CA GLY A 121 7.11 16.89 6.19
C GLY A 121 8.56 16.90 6.68
N ALA A 122 8.80 16.71 7.99
CA ALA A 122 10.13 16.70 8.55
C ALA A 122 11.01 15.60 7.93
N ASN A 123 12.07 15.98 7.21
CA ASN A 123 13.01 15.07 6.54
C ASN A 123 14.28 14.76 7.34
N PHE A 124 14.47 15.40 8.48
CA PHE A 124 15.65 15.32 9.33
C PHE A 124 15.48 14.44 10.57
N LEU A 125 14.42 13.65 10.65
CA LEU A 125 14.18 12.71 11.76
C LEU A 125 14.66 11.29 11.45
N GLY A 126 15.01 11.01 10.19
CA GLY A 126 15.45 9.71 9.70
C GLY A 126 16.95 9.42 9.92
N ASP A 127 17.37 8.25 9.43
CA ASP A 127 18.78 7.81 9.45
C ASP A 127 19.57 8.34 8.23
N ASN A 128 19.46 9.64 7.95
CA ASN A 128 20.19 10.35 6.90
C ASN A 128 21.24 11.31 7.50
N GLN A 129 22.07 11.92 6.65
CA GLN A 129 23.16 12.79 7.08
C GLN A 129 22.65 13.98 7.90
N THR A 130 21.62 14.68 7.44
CA THR A 130 21.01 15.80 8.18
C THR A 130 20.40 15.34 9.50
N GLY A 131 19.70 14.21 9.52
CA GLY A 131 19.09 13.67 10.72
C GLY A 131 20.10 13.17 11.76
N LYS A 132 21.33 12.82 11.36
CA LYS A 132 22.42 12.46 12.28
C LYS A 132 23.17 13.67 12.85
N SER A 133 22.92 14.86 12.32
CA SER A 133 23.58 16.07 12.80
C SER A 133 23.18 16.39 14.24
N GLN A 134 24.10 16.95 15.00
CA GLN A 134 23.83 17.37 16.36
C GLN A 134 22.73 18.43 16.43
N ALA A 135 22.68 19.35 15.47
CA ALA A 135 21.66 20.39 15.41
C ALA A 135 20.24 19.82 15.25
N ALA A 136 20.05 18.83 14.35
CA ALA A 136 18.76 18.19 14.14
C ALA A 136 18.34 17.34 15.36
N VAL A 137 19.28 16.57 15.92
CA VAL A 137 19.00 15.71 17.09
C VAL A 137 18.63 16.56 18.29
N GLN A 138 19.47 17.55 18.65
CA GLN A 138 19.23 18.41 19.80
C GLN A 138 17.99 19.28 19.58
N GLY A 139 17.81 19.81 18.37
CA GLY A 139 16.63 20.62 18.05
C GLY A 139 15.32 19.85 18.25
N PHE A 140 15.26 18.57 17.83
CA PHE A 140 14.06 17.75 18.02
C PHE A 140 13.87 17.36 19.51
N GLU A 141 14.94 17.05 20.25
CA GLU A 141 14.87 16.81 21.70
C GLU A 141 14.33 18.04 22.44
N ASN A 142 14.76 19.25 22.07
CA ASN A 142 14.24 20.50 22.65
C ASN A 142 12.74 20.71 22.38
N ILE A 143 12.24 20.30 21.18
CA ILE A 143 10.80 20.30 20.92
C ILE A 143 10.07 19.36 21.89
N LEU A 144 10.61 18.15 22.10
CA LEU A 144 10.02 17.18 23.03
C LEU A 144 10.06 17.70 24.48
N ASP A 145 11.11 18.41 24.88
CA ASP A 145 11.21 19.04 26.22
C ASP A 145 10.08 20.08 26.43
N VAL A 146 9.79 20.90 25.42
CA VAL A 146 8.67 21.87 25.47
C VAL A 146 7.34 21.14 25.58
N ILE A 147 7.14 20.05 24.84
CA ILE A 147 5.91 19.26 24.88
C ILE A 147 5.75 18.58 26.26
N GLU A 148 6.82 18.02 26.84
CA GLU A 148 6.83 17.40 28.17
C GLU A 148 6.56 18.41 29.29
N ALA A 149 7.04 19.64 29.15
CA ALA A 149 6.75 20.73 30.09
C ALA A 149 5.26 21.16 30.09
N GLY A 150 4.54 20.78 29.05
CA GLY A 150 3.10 21.03 28.86
C GLY A 150 2.82 22.12 27.85
N LEU A 151 1.95 21.82 26.92
CA LEU A 151 1.41 22.79 25.97
C LEU A 151 0.26 23.59 26.61
N GLY A 152 0.04 24.82 26.14
CA GLY A 152 -1.15 25.59 26.52
C GLY A 152 -2.44 24.79 26.26
N PRO A 153 -3.53 25.04 27.00
CA PRO A 153 -4.76 24.24 26.91
C PRO A 153 -5.36 24.23 25.51
N ASP A 154 -5.14 25.28 24.75
CA ASP A 154 -5.70 25.47 23.40
C ASP A 154 -4.65 25.27 22.29
N VAL A 155 -3.45 24.75 22.63
CA VAL A 155 -2.37 24.50 21.67
C VAL A 155 -2.29 23.02 21.35
N SER A 156 -2.36 22.68 20.06
CA SER A 156 -2.12 21.32 19.57
C SER A 156 -0.90 21.28 18.66
N PHE A 157 -0.13 20.20 18.75
CA PHE A 157 1.02 19.96 17.88
C PHE A 157 0.78 18.78 16.95
N VAL A 158 1.02 18.99 15.67
CA VAL A 158 0.97 17.95 14.64
C VAL A 158 2.35 17.81 14.00
N LEU A 159 2.89 16.63 14.05
CA LEU A 159 4.13 16.26 13.36
C LEU A 159 3.81 15.36 12.17
N SER A 160 4.28 15.70 10.98
CA SER A 160 4.30 14.77 9.86
C SER A 160 5.74 14.55 9.37
N ALA A 161 6.13 13.28 9.17
CA ALA A 161 7.47 12.93 8.70
C ALA A 161 7.46 11.64 7.88
N ASN A 162 8.20 11.64 6.75
CA ASN A 162 8.28 10.50 5.85
C ASN A 162 9.32 9.45 6.32
N SER A 163 10.17 9.81 7.26
CA SER A 163 11.18 8.92 7.82
C SER A 163 11.49 9.34 9.24
N ILE A 164 11.47 8.38 10.16
CA ILE A 164 11.93 8.57 11.53
C ILE A 164 12.76 7.36 11.98
N ASP A 165 13.88 7.58 12.63
CA ASP A 165 14.70 6.51 13.21
C ASP A 165 14.06 6.00 14.50
N LYS A 166 13.29 4.90 14.38
CA LYS A 166 12.57 4.26 15.49
C LYS A 166 13.48 3.72 16.62
N ARG A 167 14.81 3.65 16.40
CA ARG A 167 15.78 3.19 17.39
C ARG A 167 16.16 4.27 18.40
N ARG A 168 15.97 5.55 18.05
CA ARG A 168 16.39 6.70 18.86
C ARG A 168 15.51 6.89 20.09
N THR A 169 16.12 7.45 21.13
CA THR A 169 15.43 7.82 22.38
C THR A 169 14.29 8.81 22.11
N ALA A 170 14.51 9.77 21.21
CA ALA A 170 13.51 10.76 20.81
C ALA A 170 12.21 10.11 20.28
N TYR A 171 12.30 9.04 19.48
CA TYR A 171 11.10 8.31 19.03
C TYR A 171 10.35 7.63 20.20
N LYS A 172 11.08 7.07 21.15
CA LYS A 172 10.48 6.43 22.34
C LYS A 172 9.81 7.47 23.25
N ARG A 173 10.40 8.67 23.39
CA ARG A 173 9.81 9.81 24.11
C ARG A 173 8.55 10.27 23.39
N LEU A 174 8.62 10.51 22.08
CA LEU A 174 7.46 10.89 21.26
C LEU A 174 6.30 9.90 21.43
N GLY A 175 6.58 8.60 21.53
CA GLY A 175 5.56 7.55 21.72
C GLY A 175 4.82 7.64 23.05
N LYS A 176 5.36 8.34 24.05
CA LYS A 176 4.68 8.59 25.34
C LYS A 176 3.86 9.87 25.32
N LEU A 177 4.20 10.82 24.45
CA LEU A 177 3.65 12.17 24.40
C LEU A 177 2.58 12.33 23.33
N ALA A 178 2.68 11.58 22.24
CA ALA A 178 1.86 11.74 21.05
C ALA A 178 0.99 10.54 20.73
N ALA A 179 -0.18 10.80 20.16
CA ALA A 179 -0.91 9.80 19.40
C ALA A 179 -0.17 9.56 18.07
N ILE A 180 0.51 8.41 17.93
CA ILE A 180 1.28 8.07 16.74
C ILE A 180 0.44 7.23 15.78
N GLU A 181 0.37 7.68 14.53
CA GLU A 181 -0.17 6.92 13.40
C GLU A 181 0.96 6.67 12.39
N VAL A 182 1.11 5.44 11.92
CA VAL A 182 2.20 5.06 11.00
C VAL A 182 1.62 4.55 9.70
N PHE A 183 2.04 5.17 8.60
CA PHE A 183 1.65 4.84 7.23
C PHE A 183 2.91 4.51 6.42
N ASP A 184 3.33 3.26 6.51
CA ASP A 184 4.47 2.78 5.73
C ASP A 184 4.00 2.24 4.38
N LYS A 185 4.78 2.48 3.31
CA LYS A 185 4.56 1.80 2.02
C LYS A 185 4.63 0.29 2.22
N PRO A 186 3.82 -0.46 1.48
CA PRO A 186 3.93 -1.91 1.48
C PRO A 186 5.36 -2.32 1.14
N ASP A 187 5.98 -3.12 2.00
CA ASP A 187 7.34 -3.62 1.77
C ASP A 187 7.26 -4.79 0.77
N THR A 188 7.55 -4.50 -0.49
CA THR A 188 7.53 -5.48 -1.59
C THR A 188 8.50 -6.64 -1.39
N SER A 189 9.43 -6.51 -0.43
CA SER A 189 10.32 -7.59 -0.05
C SER A 189 9.67 -8.61 0.89
N LYS A 190 8.53 -8.27 1.50
CA LYS A 190 7.78 -9.14 2.41
C LYS A 190 6.68 -9.90 1.66
N ALA A 191 6.47 -11.15 2.05
CA ALA A 191 5.33 -11.92 1.55
C ALA A 191 4.01 -11.27 2.02
N GLY A 192 3.01 -11.24 1.12
CA GLY A 192 1.68 -10.68 1.44
C GLY A 192 1.56 -9.17 1.25
N TRP A 193 2.57 -8.48 0.73
CA TRP A 193 2.47 -7.06 0.40
C TRP A 193 1.32 -6.79 -0.59
N GLU A 194 1.11 -7.69 -1.55
CA GLU A 194 0.00 -7.60 -2.52
C GLU A 194 -1.35 -7.56 -1.80
N GLY A 195 -1.50 -8.34 -0.72
CA GLY A 195 -2.72 -8.34 0.09
C GLY A 195 -2.99 -6.99 0.77
N ALA A 196 -1.94 -6.32 1.25
CA ALA A 196 -2.07 -4.99 1.85
C ALA A 196 -2.44 -3.94 0.79
N VAL A 197 -1.81 -3.98 -0.39
CA VAL A 197 -2.14 -3.10 -1.53
C VAL A 197 -3.57 -3.35 -2.01
N MET A 198 -3.98 -4.62 -2.12
CA MET A 198 -5.33 -5.03 -2.50
C MET A 198 -6.38 -4.52 -1.51
N ALA A 199 -6.11 -4.63 -0.21
CA ALA A 199 -7.00 -4.13 0.83
C ALA A 199 -7.16 -2.60 0.74
N HIS A 200 -6.05 -1.88 0.50
CA HIS A 200 -6.05 -0.44 0.30
C HIS A 200 -6.85 -0.03 -0.95
N ALA A 201 -6.60 -0.70 -2.09
CA ALA A 201 -7.35 -0.48 -3.33
C ALA A 201 -8.86 -0.72 -3.15
N SER A 202 -9.21 -1.81 -2.45
CA SER A 202 -10.61 -2.14 -2.13
C SER A 202 -11.27 -1.10 -1.25
N GLN A 203 -10.54 -0.55 -0.28
CA GLN A 203 -11.04 0.51 0.58
C GLN A 203 -11.31 1.78 -0.23
N LYS A 204 -10.33 2.23 -1.03
CA LYS A 204 -10.48 3.42 -1.88
C LYS A 204 -11.61 3.29 -2.89
N ALA A 205 -11.76 2.12 -3.51
CA ALA A 205 -12.87 1.83 -4.41
C ALA A 205 -14.23 1.97 -3.70
N ARG A 206 -14.37 1.42 -2.48
CA ARG A 206 -15.60 1.55 -1.68
C ARG A 206 -15.91 2.99 -1.29
N GLU A 207 -14.90 3.79 -0.94
CA GLU A 207 -15.05 5.22 -0.63
C GLU A 207 -15.66 6.00 -1.81
N LEU A 208 -15.31 5.61 -3.04
CA LEU A 208 -15.83 6.19 -4.28
C LEU A 208 -17.10 5.50 -4.79
N GLY A 209 -17.59 4.46 -4.11
CA GLY A 209 -18.77 3.69 -4.54
C GLY A 209 -18.53 2.81 -5.78
N LEU A 210 -17.27 2.49 -6.09
CA LEU A 210 -16.91 1.63 -7.22
C LEU A 210 -16.97 0.16 -6.85
N THR A 211 -17.43 -0.66 -7.80
CA THR A 211 -17.43 -2.12 -7.71
C THR A 211 -16.56 -2.69 -8.83
N PHE A 212 -15.56 -3.49 -8.47
CA PHE A 212 -14.72 -4.20 -9.42
C PHE A 212 -15.26 -5.60 -9.68
N GLU A 213 -15.27 -6.00 -10.93
CA GLU A 213 -15.57 -7.38 -11.33
C GLU A 213 -14.42 -8.31 -10.92
N SER A 214 -14.70 -9.63 -10.88
CA SER A 214 -13.70 -10.64 -10.52
C SER A 214 -12.44 -10.51 -11.37
N GLY A 215 -11.27 -10.40 -10.71
CA GLY A 215 -9.97 -10.25 -11.35
C GLY A 215 -9.62 -8.83 -11.84
N ALA A 216 -10.58 -7.88 -11.86
CA ALA A 216 -10.31 -6.52 -12.33
C ALA A 216 -9.48 -5.73 -11.30
N LEU A 217 -9.77 -5.91 -10.02
CA LEU A 217 -9.01 -5.27 -8.95
C LEU A 217 -7.59 -5.85 -8.83
N ASP A 218 -7.46 -7.17 -9.00
CA ASP A 218 -6.16 -7.84 -9.05
C ASP A 218 -5.29 -7.29 -10.19
N LEU A 219 -5.89 -7.16 -11.38
CA LEU A 219 -5.20 -6.59 -12.53
C LEU A 219 -4.79 -5.13 -12.29
N LEU A 220 -5.65 -4.32 -11.67
CA LEU A 220 -5.33 -2.93 -11.31
C LEU A 220 -4.09 -2.88 -10.41
N VAL A 221 -4.05 -3.69 -9.35
CA VAL A 221 -2.92 -3.74 -8.41
C VAL A 221 -1.64 -4.22 -9.12
N GLN A 222 -1.75 -5.19 -10.00
CA GLN A 222 -0.60 -5.67 -10.78
C GLN A 222 -0.05 -4.60 -11.74
N MET A 223 -0.92 -3.82 -12.39
CA MET A 223 -0.53 -2.75 -13.30
C MET A 223 -0.01 -1.51 -12.56
N ALA A 224 -0.68 -1.07 -11.50
CA ALA A 224 -0.30 0.11 -10.72
C ALA A 224 0.87 -0.16 -9.77
N GLY A 225 1.10 -1.43 -9.36
CA GLY A 225 2.19 -1.82 -8.48
C GLY A 225 1.96 -1.43 -7.02
N ASP A 226 3.05 -1.16 -6.32
CA ASP A 226 3.12 -0.90 -4.88
C ASP A 226 3.05 0.60 -4.50
N ASP A 227 3.01 1.49 -5.48
CA ASP A 227 2.86 2.93 -5.22
C ASP A 227 1.39 3.25 -4.94
N THR A 228 1.08 3.47 -3.65
CA THR A 228 -0.28 3.74 -3.18
C THR A 228 -0.87 5.01 -3.80
N ARG A 229 -0.06 6.03 -4.04
CA ARG A 229 -0.51 7.28 -4.69
C ARG A 229 -0.88 7.04 -6.15
N GLN A 230 -0.04 6.30 -6.89
CA GLN A 230 -0.37 5.93 -8.26
C GLN A 230 -1.64 5.09 -8.30
N LEU A 231 -1.76 4.11 -7.41
CA LEU A 231 -2.95 3.26 -7.29
C LEU A 231 -4.22 4.07 -7.04
N GLU A 232 -4.19 5.01 -6.10
CA GLU A 232 -5.35 5.89 -5.82
C GLU A 232 -5.69 6.77 -7.02
N ASN A 233 -4.70 7.36 -7.69
CA ASN A 233 -4.92 8.16 -8.88
C ASN A 233 -5.55 7.34 -10.03
N GLU A 234 -5.12 6.09 -10.20
CA GLU A 234 -5.73 5.19 -11.19
C GLU A 234 -7.17 4.85 -10.84
N ILE A 235 -7.50 4.64 -9.55
CA ILE A 235 -8.87 4.38 -9.10
C ILE A 235 -9.76 5.62 -9.33
N VAL A 236 -9.26 6.82 -9.01
CA VAL A 236 -9.98 8.08 -9.28
C VAL A 236 -10.19 8.28 -10.79
N LYS A 237 -9.20 7.99 -11.61
CA LYS A 237 -9.33 8.05 -13.07
C LYS A 237 -10.40 7.08 -13.59
N ILE A 238 -10.47 5.86 -13.05
CA ILE A 238 -11.52 4.90 -13.36
C ILE A 238 -12.89 5.43 -12.94
N ASP A 239 -13.00 6.03 -11.75
CA ASP A 239 -14.25 6.63 -11.25
C ASP A 239 -14.75 7.72 -12.20
N LEU A 240 -13.89 8.64 -12.58
CA LEU A 240 -14.21 9.71 -13.54
C LEU A 240 -14.65 9.17 -14.91
N TYR A 241 -13.98 8.14 -15.40
CA TYR A 241 -14.34 7.52 -16.70
C TYR A 241 -15.69 6.80 -16.65
N LEU A 242 -15.96 6.09 -15.56
CA LEU A 242 -17.21 5.31 -15.43
C LEU A 242 -18.42 6.19 -15.15
N GLY A 243 -18.24 7.33 -14.49
CA GLY A 243 -19.34 8.21 -14.09
C GLY A 243 -20.39 7.46 -13.27
N GLU A 244 -21.63 7.39 -13.77
CA GLU A 244 -22.74 6.72 -13.06
C GLU A 244 -22.65 5.18 -13.10
N ARG A 245 -21.87 4.60 -14.00
CA ARG A 245 -21.83 3.14 -14.23
C ARG A 245 -21.20 2.33 -13.11
N ARG A 246 -20.48 2.87 -12.21
CA ARG A 246 -19.93 2.31 -10.94
C ARG A 246 -19.34 0.87 -11.00
N ARG A 247 -19.37 0.16 -12.12
CA ARG A 247 -18.82 -1.20 -12.29
C ARG A 247 -17.63 -1.16 -13.23
N CYS A 248 -16.49 -1.62 -12.72
CA CYS A 248 -15.23 -1.68 -13.45
C CYS A 248 -14.89 -3.12 -13.83
N GLY A 249 -14.85 -3.40 -15.13
CA GLY A 249 -14.40 -4.69 -15.67
C GLY A 249 -12.92 -4.70 -16.06
N ILE A 250 -12.39 -5.89 -16.36
CA ILE A 250 -11.00 -6.11 -16.77
C ILE A 250 -10.61 -5.24 -17.97
N ASN A 251 -11.48 -5.10 -18.96
CA ASN A 251 -11.21 -4.31 -20.17
C ASN A 251 -11.07 -2.81 -19.86
N THR A 252 -11.86 -2.30 -18.92
CA THR A 252 -11.75 -0.92 -18.44
C THR A 252 -10.38 -0.68 -17.77
N VAL A 253 -9.96 -1.61 -16.91
CA VAL A 253 -8.63 -1.53 -16.27
C VAL A 253 -7.53 -1.53 -17.34
N ARG A 254 -7.55 -2.48 -18.27
CA ARG A 254 -6.54 -2.56 -19.33
C ARG A 254 -6.47 -1.32 -20.22
N GLY A 255 -7.59 -0.69 -20.49
CA GLY A 255 -7.66 0.48 -21.37
C GLY A 255 -7.26 1.79 -20.70
N LEU A 256 -7.42 1.89 -19.37
CA LEU A 256 -7.23 3.15 -18.65
C LEU A 256 -5.98 3.19 -17.79
N VAL A 257 -5.63 2.09 -17.14
CA VAL A 257 -4.57 2.06 -16.13
C VAL A 257 -3.21 2.09 -16.80
N SER A 258 -2.40 3.04 -16.38
CA SER A 258 -1.01 3.14 -16.83
C SER A 258 -0.15 2.11 -16.09
N LEU A 259 0.73 1.43 -16.83
CA LEU A 259 1.69 0.52 -16.22
C LEU A 259 2.70 1.29 -15.37
N SER A 260 2.76 0.98 -14.08
CA SER A 260 3.86 1.38 -13.22
C SER A 260 5.15 0.66 -13.65
N ARG A 261 6.27 1.06 -13.07
CA ARG A 261 7.55 0.34 -13.25
C ARG A 261 7.42 -1.14 -12.88
N SER A 262 6.81 -1.44 -11.73
CA SER A 262 6.55 -2.80 -11.28
C SER A 262 5.57 -3.52 -12.22
N GLY A 263 4.57 -2.83 -12.72
CA GLY A 263 3.62 -3.34 -13.71
C GLY A 263 4.29 -3.69 -15.04
N VAL A 264 5.24 -2.88 -15.52
CA VAL A 264 6.00 -3.20 -16.75
C VAL A 264 6.88 -4.43 -16.53
N ILE A 265 7.53 -4.56 -15.36
CA ILE A 265 8.33 -5.75 -15.00
C ILE A 265 7.45 -7.01 -14.96
N TRP A 266 6.26 -6.91 -14.44
CA TRP A 266 5.30 -8.01 -14.42
C TRP A 266 4.82 -8.37 -15.84
N GLU A 267 4.48 -7.36 -16.64
CA GLU A 267 3.95 -7.56 -17.99
C GLU A 267 4.98 -8.14 -18.97
N ILE A 268 6.28 -7.80 -18.84
CA ILE A 268 7.33 -8.46 -19.63
C ILE A 268 7.40 -9.96 -19.30
N GLY A 269 7.17 -10.35 -18.03
CA GLY A 269 7.04 -11.76 -17.65
C GLY A 269 5.87 -12.45 -18.33
N ASN A 270 4.71 -11.80 -18.42
CA ASN A 270 3.53 -12.34 -19.13
C ASN A 270 3.80 -12.46 -20.63
N ALA A 271 4.41 -11.47 -21.26
CA ALA A 271 4.80 -11.52 -22.67
C ALA A 271 5.74 -12.72 -22.96
N ILE A 272 6.70 -12.97 -22.05
CA ILE A 272 7.59 -14.14 -22.14
C ILE A 272 6.76 -15.44 -22.06
N GLY A 273 5.88 -15.56 -21.08
CA GLY A 273 5.03 -16.75 -20.92
C GLY A 273 4.09 -16.97 -22.11
N ALA A 274 3.61 -15.88 -22.71
CA ALA A 274 2.77 -15.92 -23.92
C ALA A 274 3.55 -16.23 -25.20
N ARG A 275 4.88 -16.18 -25.20
CA ARG A 275 5.78 -16.17 -26.37
C ARG A 275 5.54 -14.98 -27.30
N ASP A 276 5.10 -13.86 -26.73
CA ASP A 276 4.88 -12.61 -27.47
C ASP A 276 6.19 -11.81 -27.53
N LEU A 277 6.98 -12.06 -28.56
CA LEU A 277 8.27 -11.41 -28.78
C LEU A 277 8.11 -9.91 -28.99
N GLN A 278 7.14 -9.50 -29.80
CA GLN A 278 6.93 -8.08 -30.10
C GLN A 278 6.66 -7.31 -28.82
N ARG A 279 5.70 -7.78 -28.02
CA ARG A 279 5.33 -7.15 -26.76
C ARG A 279 6.49 -7.14 -25.76
N ALA A 280 7.26 -8.24 -25.67
CA ALA A 280 8.42 -8.32 -24.78
C ALA A 280 9.51 -7.28 -25.14
N LEU A 281 9.77 -7.08 -26.43
CA LEU A 281 10.73 -6.06 -26.89
C LEU A 281 10.24 -4.62 -26.66
N GLU A 282 8.97 -4.34 -26.89
CA GLU A 282 8.36 -3.05 -26.57
C GLU A 282 8.52 -2.72 -25.07
N LEU A 283 8.17 -3.65 -24.20
CA LEU A 283 8.25 -3.48 -22.74
C LEU A 283 9.70 -3.34 -22.26
N LEU A 284 10.65 -4.08 -22.87
CA LEU A 284 12.07 -3.92 -22.62
C LEU A 284 12.52 -2.49 -22.95
N GLY A 285 12.08 -1.95 -24.10
CA GLY A 285 12.35 -0.57 -24.49
C GLY A 285 11.83 0.44 -23.46
N VAL A 286 10.61 0.25 -22.97
CA VAL A 286 10.01 1.09 -21.91
C VAL A 286 10.83 1.04 -20.62
N LEU A 287 11.24 -0.14 -20.14
CA LEU A 287 12.04 -0.29 -18.91
C LEU A 287 13.40 0.41 -19.03
N LEU A 288 14.08 0.25 -20.16
CA LEU A 288 15.37 0.90 -20.42
C LEU A 288 15.22 2.42 -20.53
N PHE A 289 14.16 2.90 -21.19
CA PHE A 289 13.86 4.34 -21.28
C PHE A 289 13.57 4.95 -19.90
N GLN A 290 12.92 4.20 -19.01
CA GLN A 290 12.69 4.59 -17.60
C GLN A 290 13.96 4.53 -16.75
N GLY A 291 15.12 4.26 -17.32
CA GLY A 291 16.40 4.20 -16.63
C GLY A 291 16.62 2.93 -15.80
N GLN A 292 15.87 1.85 -16.08
CA GLN A 292 16.11 0.58 -15.41
C GLN A 292 17.44 -0.02 -15.84
N ASN A 293 18.21 -0.52 -14.85
CA ASN A 293 19.45 -1.25 -15.11
C ASN A 293 19.15 -2.59 -15.79
N ALA A 294 19.88 -2.91 -16.85
CA ALA A 294 19.71 -4.14 -17.64
C ALA A 294 19.86 -5.42 -16.79
N ILE A 295 20.81 -5.43 -15.84
CA ILE A 295 20.96 -6.56 -14.90
C ILE A 295 19.74 -6.66 -13.99
N GLY A 296 19.18 -5.51 -13.55
CA GLY A 296 17.95 -5.46 -12.77
C GLY A 296 16.76 -6.02 -13.55
N ILE A 297 16.64 -5.72 -14.83
CA ILE A 297 15.60 -6.29 -15.72
C ILE A 297 15.81 -7.81 -15.87
N LEU A 298 17.02 -8.24 -16.16
CA LEU A 298 17.34 -9.66 -16.31
C LEU A 298 17.00 -10.46 -15.05
N LEU A 299 17.50 -10.03 -13.90
CA LEU A 299 17.36 -10.76 -12.64
C LEU A 299 16.00 -10.54 -11.96
N GLY A 300 15.34 -9.43 -12.19
CA GLY A 300 14.04 -9.09 -11.58
C GLY A 300 12.82 -9.54 -12.39
N ALA A 301 12.94 -9.64 -13.72
CA ALA A 301 11.81 -9.95 -14.60
C ALA A 301 12.01 -11.28 -15.37
N ILE A 302 13.10 -11.38 -16.15
CA ILE A 302 13.27 -12.46 -17.13
C ILE A 302 13.61 -13.79 -16.43
N VAL A 303 14.65 -13.81 -15.59
CA VAL A 303 15.11 -15.04 -14.91
C VAL A 303 14.03 -15.62 -14.00
N PRO A 304 13.33 -14.83 -13.14
CA PRO A 304 12.27 -15.39 -12.29
C PRO A 304 11.14 -16.01 -13.11
N ARG A 305 10.79 -15.41 -14.27
CA ARG A 305 9.74 -15.94 -15.13
C ARG A 305 10.14 -17.26 -15.77
N VAL A 306 11.34 -17.33 -16.35
CA VAL A 306 11.87 -18.57 -16.95
C VAL A 306 11.96 -19.69 -15.91
N ARG A 307 12.44 -19.39 -14.69
CA ARG A 307 12.47 -20.34 -13.57
C ARG A 307 11.08 -20.84 -13.19
N SER A 308 10.09 -19.95 -13.08
CA SER A 308 8.72 -20.34 -12.75
C SER A 308 8.13 -21.25 -13.82
N LEU A 309 8.33 -20.96 -15.10
CA LEU A 309 7.90 -21.80 -16.22
C LEU A 309 8.56 -23.18 -16.17
N LEU A 310 9.87 -23.25 -15.91
CA LEU A 310 10.61 -24.51 -15.81
C LEU A 310 10.11 -25.37 -14.65
N ILE A 311 10.02 -24.79 -13.45
CA ILE A 311 9.55 -25.49 -12.25
C ILE A 311 8.16 -26.07 -12.49
N VAL A 312 7.24 -25.26 -12.98
CA VAL A 312 5.86 -25.69 -13.19
C VAL A 312 5.77 -26.74 -14.30
N LYS A 313 6.55 -26.61 -15.37
CA LYS A 313 6.62 -27.62 -16.43
C LYS A 313 7.12 -28.96 -15.89
N GLU A 314 8.15 -28.94 -15.06
CA GLU A 314 8.68 -30.12 -14.42
C GLU A 314 7.67 -30.79 -13.47
N LEU A 315 7.03 -29.96 -12.59
CA LEU A 315 6.00 -30.44 -11.68
C LEU A 315 4.80 -31.02 -12.41
N ALA A 316 4.32 -30.33 -13.46
CA ALA A 316 3.20 -30.83 -14.28
C ALA A 316 3.50 -32.08 -15.07
N THR A 317 4.77 -32.34 -15.36
CA THR A 317 5.22 -33.56 -16.07
C THR A 317 5.36 -34.73 -15.12
N LYS A 318 5.90 -34.51 -13.92
CA LYS A 318 6.20 -35.55 -12.94
C LYS A 318 5.05 -35.85 -11.96
N TYR A 319 4.25 -34.84 -11.67
CA TYR A 319 3.22 -34.93 -10.62
C TYR A 319 1.86 -34.39 -11.12
N LYS A 320 0.79 -34.89 -10.51
CA LYS A 320 -0.57 -34.39 -10.76
C LYS A 320 -0.80 -33.12 -9.91
N VAL A 321 -0.55 -31.94 -10.48
CA VAL A 321 -0.85 -30.66 -9.83
C VAL A 321 -2.22 -30.15 -10.25
N ASN A 322 -2.99 -29.57 -9.32
CA ASN A 322 -4.29 -29.00 -9.61
C ASN A 322 -4.12 -27.70 -10.41
N LYS A 323 -4.79 -27.62 -11.56
CA LYS A 323 -4.72 -26.47 -12.48
C LYS A 323 -5.95 -25.55 -12.41
N SER A 324 -6.99 -25.94 -11.67
CA SER A 324 -8.30 -25.30 -11.74
C SER A 324 -8.35 -23.99 -10.95
N ASN A 325 -7.73 -23.92 -9.78
CA ASN A 325 -7.72 -22.74 -8.93
C ASN A 325 -6.47 -22.68 -8.04
N TYR A 326 -6.21 -21.48 -7.51
CA TYR A 326 -5.01 -21.21 -6.72
C TYR A 326 -4.95 -22.03 -5.41
N SER A 327 -6.07 -22.17 -4.69
CA SER A 327 -6.12 -22.95 -3.45
C SER A 327 -5.84 -24.44 -3.70
N GLY A 328 -6.45 -25.02 -4.73
CA GLY A 328 -6.17 -26.42 -5.12
C GLY A 328 -4.73 -26.61 -5.58
N PHE A 329 -4.14 -25.61 -6.26
CA PHE A 329 -2.73 -25.65 -6.66
C PHE A 329 -1.80 -25.65 -5.43
N THR A 330 -2.01 -24.75 -4.46
CA THR A 330 -1.20 -24.71 -3.24
C THR A 330 -1.32 -26.01 -2.44
N SER A 331 -2.53 -26.52 -2.26
CA SER A 331 -2.73 -27.83 -1.58
C SER A 331 -2.02 -28.98 -2.30
N SER A 332 -1.98 -28.95 -3.64
CA SER A 332 -1.25 -29.96 -4.41
C SER A 332 0.28 -29.85 -4.24
N LEU A 333 0.82 -28.62 -4.07
CA LEU A 333 2.23 -28.42 -3.77
C LEU A 333 2.60 -28.92 -2.37
N ASP A 334 1.74 -28.69 -1.38
CA ASP A 334 1.96 -29.12 0.00
C ASP A 334 1.91 -30.66 0.14
N ALA A 335 1.20 -31.34 -0.75
CA ALA A 335 1.14 -32.80 -0.83
C ALA A 335 2.34 -33.46 -1.53
N LEU A 336 3.24 -32.67 -2.13
CA LEU A 336 4.42 -33.22 -2.83
C LEU A 336 5.50 -33.70 -1.84
N PRO A 337 6.29 -34.72 -2.23
CA PRO A 337 7.41 -35.16 -1.40
C PRO A 337 8.49 -34.07 -1.27
N SER A 338 9.20 -34.09 -0.13
CA SER A 338 10.22 -33.05 0.17
C SER A 338 11.32 -32.98 -0.90
N SER A 339 11.64 -34.08 -1.58
CA SER A 339 12.58 -34.08 -2.70
C SER A 339 12.12 -33.26 -3.90
N ALA A 340 10.81 -33.17 -4.13
CA ALA A 340 10.22 -32.37 -5.21
C ALA A 340 10.05 -30.89 -4.83
N THR A 341 10.04 -30.57 -3.54
CA THR A 341 9.75 -29.24 -3.03
C THR A 341 10.96 -28.48 -2.51
N SER A 342 12.12 -29.15 -2.36
CA SER A 342 13.35 -28.56 -1.80
C SER A 342 13.87 -27.34 -2.57
N HIS A 343 13.63 -27.29 -3.88
CA HIS A 343 14.07 -26.22 -4.77
C HIS A 343 12.99 -25.18 -5.08
N LEU A 344 11.77 -25.37 -4.53
CA LEU A 344 10.69 -24.42 -4.73
C LEU A 344 10.93 -23.10 -3.97
N PRO A 345 10.57 -21.96 -4.56
CA PRO A 345 10.70 -20.68 -3.89
C PRO A 345 9.79 -20.65 -2.66
N ARG A 346 10.37 -20.31 -1.51
CA ARG A 346 9.64 -20.13 -0.25
C ARG A 346 9.35 -18.67 0.01
N LYS A 347 8.30 -18.40 0.74
CA LYS A 347 8.02 -17.07 1.28
C LYS A 347 9.11 -16.69 2.28
N LYS A 348 9.43 -15.38 2.38
CA LYS A 348 10.48 -14.88 3.27
C LYS A 348 10.21 -15.15 4.75
N ASP A 349 8.94 -15.21 5.14
CA ASP A 349 8.48 -15.52 6.50
C ASP A 349 8.49 -17.02 6.84
N GLY A 350 8.87 -17.88 5.90
CA GLY A 350 8.87 -19.33 6.07
C GLY A 350 7.48 -19.99 6.07
N SER A 351 6.39 -19.24 5.93
CA SER A 351 5.00 -19.73 6.05
C SER A 351 4.54 -20.66 4.92
N GLY A 352 5.41 -21.02 3.98
CA GLY A 352 5.09 -21.91 2.87
C GLY A 352 5.79 -21.53 1.57
N PHE A 353 5.30 -22.08 0.45
CA PHE A 353 5.84 -21.77 -0.88
C PHE A 353 5.36 -20.43 -1.41
N ASN A 354 6.22 -19.72 -2.15
CA ASN A 354 5.80 -18.59 -2.98
C ASN A 354 5.13 -19.16 -4.26
N ALA A 355 3.90 -19.63 -4.09
CA ALA A 355 3.19 -20.41 -5.11
C ALA A 355 2.53 -19.55 -6.19
N TYR A 356 2.30 -18.25 -5.96
CA TYR A 356 1.54 -17.40 -6.88
C TYR A 356 2.22 -17.24 -8.24
N PRO A 357 3.53 -16.92 -8.35
CA PRO A 357 4.21 -16.87 -9.64
C PRO A 357 4.21 -18.21 -10.39
N LEU A 358 4.24 -19.33 -9.64
CA LEU A 358 4.15 -20.66 -10.21
C LEU A 358 2.77 -20.95 -10.77
N PHE A 359 1.72 -20.57 -10.04
CA PHE A 359 0.34 -20.72 -10.50
C PHE A 359 0.06 -19.95 -11.80
N LEU A 360 0.54 -18.70 -11.88
CA LEU A 360 0.44 -17.89 -13.09
C LEU A 360 1.16 -18.53 -14.29
N ALA A 361 2.30 -19.17 -14.05
CA ALA A 361 3.08 -19.82 -15.08
C ALA A 361 2.44 -21.15 -15.58
N LEU A 362 1.50 -21.72 -14.82
CA LEU A 362 0.96 -23.07 -15.04
C LEU A 362 0.31 -23.25 -16.43
N ASN A 363 -0.51 -22.28 -16.82
CA ASN A 363 -1.22 -22.33 -18.12
C ASN A 363 -0.31 -22.01 -19.32
N GLU A 364 0.81 -21.35 -19.09
CA GLU A 364 1.74 -20.91 -20.13
C GLU A 364 2.88 -21.90 -20.34
N ALA A 365 3.24 -22.67 -19.32
CA ALA A 365 4.31 -23.67 -19.39
C ALA A 365 4.05 -24.75 -20.47
N GLY A 366 2.79 -24.93 -20.87
CA GLY A 366 2.42 -25.80 -22.00
C GLY A 366 3.04 -25.42 -23.34
N ARG A 367 3.36 -24.12 -23.51
CA ARG A 367 3.92 -23.55 -24.76
C ARG A 367 5.42 -23.83 -24.93
N PHE A 368 6.07 -24.39 -23.90
CA PHE A 368 7.52 -24.63 -23.86
C PHE A 368 7.82 -26.10 -23.64
N THR A 369 8.94 -26.57 -24.16
CA THR A 369 9.51 -27.87 -23.77
C THR A 369 10.46 -27.69 -22.57
N LEU A 370 10.81 -28.79 -21.87
CA LEU A 370 11.80 -28.73 -20.79
C LEU A 370 13.18 -28.33 -21.31
N GLU A 371 13.56 -28.85 -22.50
CA GLU A 371 14.83 -28.53 -23.15
C GLU A 371 14.94 -27.08 -23.52
N GLU A 372 13.84 -26.45 -24.02
CA GLU A 372 13.80 -25.02 -24.30
C GLU A 372 13.99 -24.20 -23.03
N LEU A 373 13.33 -24.57 -21.92
CA LEU A 373 13.42 -23.82 -20.66
C LEU A 373 14.79 -23.97 -19.98
N HIS A 374 15.42 -25.15 -20.07
CA HIS A 374 16.81 -25.34 -19.63
C HIS A 374 17.77 -24.47 -20.45
N ALA A 375 17.65 -24.51 -21.79
CA ALA A 375 18.46 -23.69 -22.67
C ALA A 375 18.23 -22.19 -22.41
N ALA A 376 17.00 -21.79 -22.07
CA ALA A 376 16.64 -20.42 -21.70
C ALA A 376 17.38 -19.96 -20.42
N LEU A 377 17.48 -20.79 -19.38
CA LEU A 377 18.25 -20.45 -18.18
C LEU A 377 19.74 -20.32 -18.45
N VAL A 378 20.31 -21.18 -19.30
CA VAL A 378 21.71 -21.09 -19.73
C VAL A 378 21.93 -19.78 -20.51
N ALA A 379 21.00 -19.43 -21.40
CA ALA A 379 21.07 -18.17 -22.15
C ALA A 379 20.95 -16.93 -21.23
N CYS A 380 20.14 -17.00 -20.17
CA CYS A 380 20.09 -15.96 -19.15
C CYS A 380 21.42 -15.79 -18.40
N LEU A 381 22.09 -16.90 -18.07
CA LEU A 381 23.42 -16.86 -17.45
C LEU A 381 24.45 -16.23 -18.40
N ASP A 382 24.48 -16.63 -19.67
CA ASP A 382 25.38 -16.06 -20.69
C ASP A 382 25.12 -14.54 -20.86
N ALA A 383 23.84 -14.12 -20.90
CA ALA A 383 23.48 -12.71 -20.95
C ALA A 383 23.98 -11.95 -19.72
N ASN A 384 23.83 -12.52 -18.50
CA ASN A 384 24.34 -11.90 -17.28
C ASN A 384 25.87 -11.74 -17.32
N VAL A 385 26.60 -12.76 -17.76
CA VAL A 385 28.06 -12.66 -17.93
C VAL A 385 28.41 -11.55 -18.91
N LYS A 386 27.74 -11.48 -20.07
CA LYS A 386 27.99 -10.43 -21.08
C LYS A 386 27.70 -9.05 -20.54
N LEU A 387 26.62 -8.84 -19.81
CA LEU A 387 26.26 -7.54 -19.20
C LEU A 387 27.29 -7.06 -18.18
N VAL A 388 27.98 -7.99 -17.49
CA VAL A 388 28.97 -7.65 -16.44
C VAL A 388 30.39 -7.55 -17.01
N THR A 389 30.76 -8.37 -17.99
CA THR A 389 32.14 -8.53 -18.41
C THR A 389 32.48 -7.89 -19.74
N THR A 390 31.50 -7.44 -20.51
CA THR A 390 31.71 -6.85 -21.84
C THR A 390 31.19 -5.41 -21.91
N GLN A 391 31.66 -4.68 -22.92
CA GLN A 391 31.15 -3.34 -23.26
C GLN A 391 30.06 -3.36 -24.33
N LEU A 392 29.41 -4.49 -24.54
CA LEU A 392 28.29 -4.59 -25.47
C LEU A 392 27.14 -3.71 -24.99
N ASP A 393 26.40 -3.16 -25.96
CA ASP A 393 25.17 -2.43 -25.62
C ASP A 393 24.20 -3.35 -24.85
N ASN A 394 23.86 -2.92 -23.65
CA ASN A 394 23.00 -3.64 -22.74
C ASN A 394 21.63 -3.97 -23.35
N LYS A 395 21.09 -3.08 -24.17
CA LYS A 395 19.83 -3.27 -24.90
C LYS A 395 19.97 -4.43 -25.87
N VAL A 396 21.03 -4.43 -26.67
CA VAL A 396 21.29 -5.48 -27.68
C VAL A 396 21.47 -6.85 -27.02
N VAL A 397 22.14 -6.93 -25.86
CA VAL A 397 22.29 -8.18 -25.11
C VAL A 397 20.93 -8.74 -24.69
N LEU A 398 20.04 -7.90 -24.12
CA LEU A 398 18.71 -8.35 -23.66
C LEU A 398 17.76 -8.63 -24.84
N GLU A 399 17.80 -7.85 -25.92
CA GLU A 399 17.00 -8.12 -27.12
C GLU A 399 17.37 -9.49 -27.75
N ARG A 400 18.66 -9.77 -27.89
CA ARG A 400 19.13 -11.09 -28.36
C ARG A 400 18.68 -12.23 -27.45
N LEU A 401 18.72 -12.03 -26.14
CA LEU A 401 18.20 -12.99 -25.19
C LEU A 401 16.72 -13.26 -25.44
N LEU A 402 15.88 -12.22 -25.51
CA LEU A 402 14.44 -12.38 -25.74
C LEU A 402 14.11 -13.03 -27.07
N VAL A 403 14.80 -12.67 -28.15
CA VAL A 403 14.66 -13.32 -29.47
C VAL A 403 14.98 -14.81 -29.34
N GLY A 404 16.11 -15.16 -28.70
CA GLY A 404 16.52 -16.57 -28.54
C GLY A 404 15.57 -17.39 -27.66
N LEU A 405 14.90 -16.74 -26.67
CA LEU A 405 13.94 -17.38 -25.76
C LEU A 405 12.58 -17.62 -26.43
N LEU A 406 12.11 -16.66 -27.23
CA LEU A 406 10.71 -16.60 -27.66
C LEU A 406 10.52 -17.10 -29.10
N THR A 407 11.59 -17.16 -29.90
CA THR A 407 11.53 -17.76 -31.23
C THR A 407 11.55 -19.29 -31.12
N PRO A 408 10.53 -20.00 -31.62
CA PRO A 408 10.53 -21.45 -31.59
C PRO A 408 11.76 -22.01 -32.33
N ARG A 409 12.48 -22.93 -31.72
CA ARG A 409 13.53 -23.65 -32.43
C ARG A 409 12.86 -24.59 -33.43
N VAL A 410 13.01 -24.29 -34.71
CA VAL A 410 12.62 -25.24 -35.76
C VAL A 410 13.42 -26.53 -35.50
N LYS A 411 12.73 -27.62 -35.20
CA LYS A 411 13.38 -28.94 -35.18
C LYS A 411 13.94 -29.22 -36.55
N ARG A 412 15.27 -29.18 -36.69
CA ARG A 412 15.95 -29.74 -37.86
C ARG A 412 15.96 -31.24 -37.74
#